data_cf34dbf4d594bf112f6cd0dd98446b25
#
_entry.id   cf34dbf4d594bf112f6cd0dd98446b25
#
_cell.length_a   1.000
_cell.length_b   1.000
_cell.length_c   1.000
_cell.angle_alpha   90.00
_cell.angle_beta   90.00
_cell.angle_gamma   90.00
#
_symmetry.space_group_name_H-M   'P 1'
#
loop_
_entity.id
_entity.type
_entity.pdbx_description
1 polymer ?
#
loop_
_entity_poly.entity_id
_entity_poly.type
_entity_poly.pdbx_seq_one_letter_code
_entity_poly.pdbx_strand_id
1 'polypeptide(L)'
;MNTQIFNGEIFLITGIADANSLAMYVAKEIIANGGKVICTGLGLSSFHQGLSEKAQVFLQRSYSDFQLAVQQELGHTPTAILDVSLDESMEAFALGLSEQGIKL
;
A
#
# COMPACT_ATOMS: atom_id res chain seq x y z
N MET A 1 -26.57 8.39 8.98
CA MET A 1 -26.89 8.12 7.57
C MET A 1 -25.62 7.74 6.83
N ASN A 2 -25.66 6.66 6.14
CA ASN A 2 -24.48 6.14 5.50
C ASN A 2 -24.34 6.73 4.10
N THR A 3 -23.39 7.63 3.94
CA THR A 3 -23.16 8.28 2.66
C THR A 3 -22.01 7.57 1.96
N GLN A 4 -22.32 6.79 0.94
CA GLN A 4 -21.27 6.11 0.17
C GLN A 4 -20.75 7.05 -0.90
N ILE A 5 -19.93 8.00 -0.49
CA ILE A 5 -19.41 9.04 -1.38
C ILE A 5 -18.58 8.45 -2.51
N PHE A 6 -17.83 7.39 -2.24
CA PHE A 6 -16.87 6.85 -3.20
C PHE A 6 -17.42 5.71 -4.04
N ASN A 7 -18.52 5.11 -3.66
CA ASN A 7 -19.30 4.15 -4.45
C ASN A 7 -18.45 3.13 -5.25
N GLY A 8 -17.54 2.46 -4.57
CA GLY A 8 -16.72 1.41 -5.17
C GLY A 8 -15.47 1.90 -5.92
N GLU A 9 -15.18 3.19 -5.90
CA GLU A 9 -13.95 3.69 -6.49
C GLU A 9 -12.74 3.14 -5.75
N ILE A 10 -11.64 2.95 -6.48
CA ILE A 10 -10.40 2.37 -5.93
C ILE A 10 -9.36 3.48 -5.75
N PHE A 11 -8.79 3.53 -4.54
CA PHE A 11 -7.80 4.52 -4.17
C PHE A 11 -6.49 3.83 -3.82
N LEU A 12 -5.39 4.43 -4.25
CA LEU A 12 -4.05 3.98 -3.87
C LEU A 12 -3.60 4.78 -2.65
N ILE A 13 -3.26 4.07 -1.57
CA ILE A 13 -2.79 4.69 -0.34
C ILE A 13 -1.33 4.33 -0.12
N THR A 14 -0.48 5.33 -0.06
CA THR A 14 0.94 5.17 0.24
C THR A 14 1.25 5.79 1.61
N GLY A 15 2.42 5.49 2.15
CA GLY A 15 2.89 6.15 3.36
C GLY A 15 2.34 5.60 4.66
N ILE A 16 1.72 4.42 4.65
CA ILE A 16 1.33 3.76 5.88
C ILE A 16 2.59 3.20 6.54
N ALA A 17 2.94 3.75 7.69
CA ALA A 17 4.08 3.25 8.46
C ALA A 17 3.62 2.28 9.56
N ASP A 18 2.52 2.62 10.23
CA ASP A 18 1.94 1.79 11.28
C ASP A 18 0.45 2.08 11.40
N ALA A 19 -0.18 1.44 12.40
CA ALA A 19 -1.63 1.56 12.61
C ALA A 19 -2.09 2.97 12.97
N ASN A 20 -1.17 3.83 13.42
CA ASN A 20 -1.49 5.19 13.86
C ASN A 20 -1.14 6.26 12.83
N SER A 21 -0.69 5.87 11.64
CA SER A 21 -0.32 6.84 10.62
C SER A 21 -1.53 7.57 10.06
N LEU A 22 -1.31 8.78 9.56
CA LEU A 22 -2.34 9.56 8.90
C LEU A 22 -2.90 8.81 7.68
N ALA A 23 -2.03 8.16 6.92
CA ALA A 23 -2.44 7.39 5.75
C ALA A 23 -3.40 6.25 6.14
N MET A 24 -3.19 5.60 7.27
CA MET A 24 -4.09 4.57 7.78
C MET A 24 -5.47 5.17 8.10
N TYR A 25 -5.49 6.33 8.73
CA TYR A 25 -6.74 7.02 9.02
C TYR A 25 -7.51 7.35 7.74
N VAL A 26 -6.82 7.88 6.73
CA VAL A 26 -7.42 8.19 5.43
C VAL A 26 -8.01 6.93 4.78
N ALA A 27 -7.26 5.81 4.82
CA ALA A 27 -7.73 4.54 4.26
C ALA A 27 -9.03 4.09 4.94
N LYS A 28 -9.10 4.18 6.26
CA LYS A 28 -10.31 3.83 7.00
C LYS A 28 -11.51 4.69 6.60
N GLU A 29 -11.28 5.99 6.43
CA GLU A 29 -12.36 6.90 6.03
C GLU A 29 -12.86 6.61 4.62
N ILE A 30 -11.97 6.27 3.69
CA ILE A 30 -12.35 5.91 2.34
C ILE A 30 -13.23 4.65 2.34
N ILE A 31 -12.81 3.62 3.09
CA ILE A 31 -13.57 2.38 3.19
C ILE A 31 -14.95 2.64 3.84
N ALA A 32 -14.98 3.44 4.88
CA ALA A 32 -16.23 3.78 5.56
C ALA A 32 -17.22 4.51 4.65
N ASN A 33 -16.73 5.18 3.62
CA ASN A 33 -17.56 5.91 2.66
C ASN A 33 -17.76 5.16 1.33
N GLY A 34 -17.58 3.85 1.35
CA GLY A 34 -17.90 2.99 0.21
C GLY A 34 -16.78 2.82 -0.82
N GLY A 35 -15.60 3.39 -0.56
CA GLY A 35 -14.46 3.23 -1.44
C GLY A 35 -13.70 1.94 -1.17
N LYS A 36 -12.79 1.62 -2.07
CA LYS A 36 -11.84 0.52 -1.93
C LYS A 36 -10.44 1.10 -1.93
N VAL A 37 -9.52 0.44 -1.24
CA VAL A 37 -8.14 0.92 -1.18
C VAL A 37 -7.18 -0.20 -1.54
N ILE A 38 -6.07 0.18 -2.15
CA ILE A 38 -4.89 -0.65 -2.29
C ILE A 38 -3.80 0.06 -1.49
N CYS A 39 -3.22 -0.62 -0.51
CA CYS A 39 -2.21 -0.04 0.34
C CYS A 39 -0.82 -0.48 -0.13
N THR A 40 0.12 0.45 -0.19
CA THR A 40 1.49 0.13 -0.55
C THR A 40 2.43 0.49 0.58
N GLY A 41 3.46 -0.30 0.73
CA GLY A 41 4.48 -0.11 1.74
C GLY A 41 5.87 -0.35 1.19
N LEU A 42 6.86 0.16 1.91
CA LEU A 42 8.25 -0.04 1.58
C LEU A 42 8.64 -1.49 1.91
N GLY A 43 9.29 -2.15 0.98
CA GLY A 43 9.76 -3.51 1.16
C GLY A 43 10.90 -3.83 0.22
N LEU A 44 11.52 -4.99 0.42
CA LEU A 44 12.60 -5.44 -0.44
C LEU A 44 12.04 -5.92 -1.77
N SER A 45 12.58 -5.41 -2.86
CA SER A 45 12.17 -5.78 -4.22
C SER A 45 13.39 -6.00 -5.10
N SER A 46 13.16 -6.51 -6.32
CA SER A 46 14.24 -6.71 -7.29
C SER A 46 14.86 -5.39 -7.77
N PHE A 47 14.21 -4.28 -7.51
CA PHE A 47 14.73 -2.96 -7.90
C PHE A 47 15.76 -2.42 -6.91
N HIS A 48 15.85 -3.01 -5.73
CA HIS A 48 16.84 -2.63 -4.74
C HIS A 48 18.13 -3.41 -4.99
N GLN A 49 19.20 -2.70 -5.34
CA GLN A 49 20.49 -3.30 -5.63
C GLN A 49 21.57 -2.73 -4.72
N GLY A 50 22.59 -3.54 -4.46
CA GLY A 50 23.74 -3.10 -3.68
C GLY A 50 23.46 -2.87 -2.23
N LEU A 51 22.36 -3.39 -1.70
CA LEU A 51 22.01 -3.20 -0.29
C LEU A 51 22.84 -4.13 0.60
N SER A 52 23.22 -3.61 1.76
CA SER A 52 23.83 -4.43 2.81
C SER A 52 22.78 -5.43 3.31
N GLU A 53 23.26 -6.52 3.91
CA GLU A 53 22.39 -7.51 4.53
C GLU A 53 21.46 -6.87 5.57
N LYS A 54 22.00 -5.93 6.35
CA LYS A 54 21.24 -5.23 7.37
C LYS A 54 20.10 -4.39 6.76
N ALA A 55 20.36 -3.73 5.63
CA ALA A 55 19.33 -2.97 4.94
C ALA A 55 18.25 -3.88 4.34
N GLN A 56 18.64 -5.04 3.81
CA GLN A 56 17.68 -6.01 3.30
C GLN A 56 16.75 -6.51 4.40
N VAL A 57 17.29 -6.85 5.56
CA VAL A 57 16.49 -7.29 6.72
C VAL A 57 15.55 -6.19 7.16
N PHE A 58 16.02 -4.94 7.18
CA PHE A 58 15.18 -3.80 7.54
C PHE A 58 13.97 -3.67 6.61
N LEU A 59 14.18 -3.76 5.30
CA LEU A 59 13.10 -3.63 4.34
C LEU A 59 12.10 -4.78 4.45
N GLN A 60 12.58 -6.01 4.64
CA GLN A 60 11.70 -7.16 4.82
C GLN A 60 10.84 -7.02 6.06
N ARG A 61 11.42 -6.59 7.16
CA ARG A 61 10.70 -6.38 8.42
C ARG A 61 9.71 -5.24 8.29
N SER A 62 10.11 -4.16 7.65
CA SER A 62 9.26 -3.00 7.44
C SER A 62 7.99 -3.37 6.69
N TYR A 63 8.12 -4.20 5.64
CA TYR A 63 6.96 -4.63 4.88
C TYR A 63 6.08 -5.59 5.66
N SER A 64 6.67 -6.50 6.44
CA SER A 64 5.91 -7.40 7.30
C SER A 64 5.10 -6.64 8.34
N ASP A 65 5.71 -5.64 8.97
CA ASP A 65 5.02 -4.81 9.96
C ASP A 65 3.89 -4.01 9.32
N PHE A 66 4.12 -3.49 8.11
CA PHE A 66 3.11 -2.80 7.33
C PHE A 66 1.91 -3.72 7.01
N GLN A 67 2.18 -4.93 6.51
CA GLN A 67 1.12 -5.88 6.19
C GLN A 67 0.29 -6.24 7.41
N LEU A 68 0.96 -6.44 8.54
CA LEU A 68 0.28 -6.76 9.79
C LEU A 68 -0.62 -5.62 10.24
N ALA A 69 -0.14 -4.38 10.16
CA ALA A 69 -0.93 -3.21 10.51
C ALA A 69 -2.17 -3.08 9.61
N VAL A 70 -2.02 -3.27 8.31
CA VAL A 70 -3.13 -3.22 7.36
C VAL A 70 -4.13 -4.33 7.68
N GLN A 71 -3.67 -5.54 7.93
CA GLN A 71 -4.55 -6.66 8.25
C GLN A 71 -5.35 -6.40 9.53
N GLN A 72 -4.70 -5.86 10.55
CA GLN A 72 -5.37 -5.56 11.83
C GLN A 72 -6.39 -4.44 11.72
N GLU A 73 -6.11 -3.42 10.93
CA GLU A 73 -6.94 -2.23 10.86
C GLU A 73 -7.91 -2.22 9.69
N LEU A 74 -7.57 -2.85 8.58
CA LEU A 74 -8.33 -2.78 7.35
C LEU A 74 -8.79 -4.16 6.83
N GLY A 75 -8.44 -5.24 7.53
CA GLY A 75 -8.87 -6.59 7.14
C GLY A 75 -8.21 -7.08 5.84
N HIS A 76 -9.01 -7.57 4.91
CA HIS A 76 -8.52 -8.19 3.69
C HIS A 76 -8.17 -7.18 2.57
N THR A 77 -7.72 -6.01 2.94
CA THR A 77 -7.34 -4.99 1.97
C THR A 77 -6.07 -5.41 1.23
N PRO A 78 -6.04 -5.27 -0.12
CA PRO A 78 -4.85 -5.61 -0.90
C PRO A 78 -3.64 -4.75 -0.53
N THR A 79 -2.47 -5.37 -0.47
CA THR A 79 -1.21 -4.69 -0.20
C THR A 79 -0.21 -4.99 -1.31
N ALA A 80 0.75 -4.09 -1.50
CA ALA A 80 1.83 -4.27 -2.46
C ALA A 80 3.08 -3.53 -2.01
N ILE A 81 4.22 -3.97 -2.50
CA ILE A 81 5.48 -3.27 -2.28
C ILE A 81 5.60 -2.16 -3.31
N LEU A 82 5.86 -0.95 -2.83
CA LEU A 82 6.11 0.19 -3.71
C LEU A 82 7.11 1.12 -3.05
N ASP A 83 8.24 1.35 -3.72
CA ASP A 83 9.21 2.35 -3.30
C ASP A 83 9.06 3.57 -4.19
N VAL A 84 8.43 4.61 -3.67
CA VAL A 84 8.14 5.82 -4.44
C VAL A 84 9.40 6.62 -4.79
N SER A 85 10.55 6.28 -4.20
CA SER A 85 11.83 6.88 -4.56
C SER A 85 12.48 6.25 -5.79
N LEU A 86 11.93 5.13 -6.28
CA LEU A 86 12.47 4.40 -7.43
C LEU A 86 11.47 4.43 -8.58
N ASP A 87 11.85 5.06 -9.70
CA ASP A 87 10.99 5.15 -10.87
C ASP A 87 10.59 3.78 -11.40
N GLU A 88 11.53 2.82 -11.41
CA GLU A 88 11.27 1.46 -11.87
C GLU A 88 10.18 0.76 -11.05
N SER A 89 10.20 1.00 -9.74
CA SER A 89 9.20 0.42 -8.84
C SER A 89 7.80 0.98 -9.14
N MET A 90 7.71 2.29 -9.34
CA MET A 90 6.45 2.93 -9.67
C MET A 90 5.91 2.50 -11.04
N GLU A 91 6.79 2.40 -12.03
CA GLU A 91 6.41 1.95 -13.37
C GLU A 91 5.90 0.51 -13.36
N ALA A 92 6.60 -0.38 -12.66
CA ALA A 92 6.20 -1.78 -12.55
C ALA A 92 4.86 -1.91 -11.83
N PHE A 93 4.63 -1.13 -10.79
CA PHE A 93 3.37 -1.14 -10.07
C PHE A 93 2.21 -0.67 -10.95
N ALA A 94 2.42 0.44 -11.68
CA ALA A 94 1.40 0.98 -12.56
C ALA A 94 1.06 0.00 -13.69
N LEU A 95 2.07 -0.67 -14.26
CA LEU A 95 1.86 -1.68 -15.29
C LEU A 95 1.06 -2.86 -14.73
N GLY A 96 1.39 -3.31 -13.53
CA GLY A 96 0.66 -4.40 -12.87
C GLY A 96 -0.81 -4.06 -12.67
N LEU A 97 -1.14 -2.84 -12.26
CA LEU A 97 -2.52 -2.39 -12.13
C LEU A 97 -3.23 -2.40 -13.49
N SER A 98 -2.56 -1.92 -14.53
CA SER A 98 -3.12 -1.89 -15.88
C SER A 98 -3.41 -3.29 -16.40
N GLU A 99 -2.49 -4.23 -16.17
CA GLU A 99 -2.66 -5.64 -16.59
C GLU A 99 -3.82 -6.32 -15.88
N GLN A 100 -4.09 -5.91 -14.65
CA GLN A 100 -5.23 -6.44 -13.87
C GLN A 100 -6.53 -5.70 -14.16
N GLY A 101 -6.51 -4.68 -15.01
CA GLY A 101 -7.69 -3.90 -15.35
C GLY A 101 -8.16 -3.00 -14.23
N ILE A 102 -7.30 -2.66 -13.29
CA ILE A 102 -7.64 -1.81 -12.15
C ILE A 102 -7.47 -0.34 -12.54
N LYS A 103 -8.51 0.45 -12.28
CA LYS A 103 -8.46 1.90 -12.44
C LYS A 103 -8.60 2.57 -11.08
N LEU A 104 -7.66 3.43 -10.79
CA LEU A 104 -7.67 4.21 -9.56
C LEU A 104 -8.49 5.47 -9.69
#